data_a6f168272e58563856badbee5def1c57
#
_entry.id   a6f168272e58563856badbee5def1c57
#
_cell.length_a   1.000
_cell.length_b   1.000
_cell.length_c   1.000
_cell.angle_alpha   90.00
_cell.angle_beta   90.00
_cell.angle_gamma   90.00
#
_symmetry.space_group_name_H-M   'P 1'
#
loop_
_entity.id
_entity.type
_entity.pdbx_description
1 polymer ?
#
loop_
_entity_poly.entity_id
_entity_poly.type
_entity_poly.pdbx_seq_one_letter_code
_entity_poly.pdbx_strand_id
1 'polypeptide(L)'
;MKQIKSYMFEAGDTLYYVDKQGEVYSFEVTEDMLEPKSEMPAAFIDDYVFKPYAPVTVYDDFGRLWLWSAKGQWTGAGMGSSFNVEYSSKVADVFITEEEAFKFSKARKKDNELNKFFDSYSRIEIKHATSNRLLNSLTFTRYSLGELLKLVNIYRTENTPIKVSAIDYDGNKIDYSEVEKELERLY
;
A
#
# COMPACT_ATOMS: atom_id res chain seq x y z
N MET A 1 -15.33 -14.40 -17.50
CA MET A 1 -14.48 -13.23 -17.78
C MET A 1 -15.14 -12.03 -17.13
N LYS A 2 -14.49 -11.38 -16.13
CA LYS A 2 -14.97 -10.10 -15.61
C LYS A 2 -14.92 -9.08 -16.76
N GLN A 3 -16.00 -8.37 -16.99
CA GLN A 3 -16.05 -7.31 -18.00
C GLN A 3 -15.16 -6.18 -17.48
N ILE A 4 -14.10 -5.85 -18.21
CA ILE A 4 -13.24 -4.70 -17.88
C ILE A 4 -14.06 -3.44 -18.13
N LYS A 5 -14.38 -2.71 -17.05
CA LYS A 5 -15.03 -1.41 -17.16
C LYS A 5 -14.01 -0.38 -17.65
N SER A 6 -14.36 0.36 -18.65
CA SER A 6 -13.54 1.46 -19.19
C SER A 6 -14.36 2.74 -19.24
N TYR A 7 -13.71 3.87 -18.99
CA TYR A 7 -14.34 5.17 -18.86
C TYR A 7 -13.58 6.19 -19.70
N MET A 8 -14.32 7.15 -20.23
CA MET A 8 -13.78 8.36 -20.87
C MET A 8 -14.09 9.52 -19.95
N PHE A 9 -13.11 10.36 -19.69
CA PHE A 9 -13.25 11.53 -18.83
C PHE A 9 -13.21 12.81 -19.64
N GLU A 10 -13.96 13.79 -19.15
CA GLU A 10 -14.03 15.15 -19.70
C GLU A 10 -13.59 16.15 -18.62
N ALA A 11 -13.20 17.35 -19.04
CA ALA A 11 -12.90 18.43 -18.11
C ALA A 11 -14.16 18.77 -17.29
N GLY A 12 -14.00 18.87 -15.97
CA GLY A 12 -15.09 19.04 -15.01
C GLY A 12 -15.57 17.76 -14.34
N ASP A 13 -15.14 16.57 -14.82
CA ASP A 13 -15.44 15.33 -14.12
C ASP A 13 -14.76 15.31 -12.76
N THR A 14 -15.51 14.87 -11.74
CA THR A 14 -14.97 14.73 -10.38
C THR A 14 -14.48 13.32 -10.15
N LEU A 15 -13.23 13.21 -9.68
CA LEU A 15 -12.61 11.97 -9.26
C LEU A 15 -12.17 12.06 -7.79
N TYR A 16 -11.88 10.91 -7.21
CA TYR A 16 -11.47 10.77 -5.82
C TYR A 16 -10.12 10.09 -5.74
N TYR A 17 -9.24 10.54 -4.86
CA TYR A 17 -8.00 9.83 -4.57
C TYR A 17 -7.82 9.56 -3.08
N VAL A 18 -7.06 8.50 -2.77
CA VAL A 18 -6.74 8.11 -1.41
C VAL A 18 -5.24 8.24 -1.21
N ASP A 19 -4.84 9.07 -0.24
CA ASP A 19 -3.43 9.26 0.06
C ASP A 19 -2.81 8.08 0.82
N LYS A 20 -1.50 8.17 1.11
CA LYS A 20 -0.76 7.13 1.83
C LYS A 20 -1.27 6.89 3.26
N GLN A 21 -1.88 7.89 3.87
CA GLN A 21 -2.48 7.83 5.20
C GLN A 21 -3.88 7.20 5.19
N GLY A 22 -4.48 7.11 4.01
CA GLY A 22 -5.84 6.62 3.80
C GLY A 22 -6.90 7.72 3.88
N GLU A 23 -6.51 9.00 3.74
CA GLU A 23 -7.48 10.09 3.65
C GLU A 23 -8.00 10.21 2.21
N VAL A 24 -9.28 10.54 2.09
CA VAL A 24 -9.98 10.66 0.80
C VAL A 24 -10.10 12.13 0.41
N TYR A 25 -9.75 12.42 -0.83
CA TYR A 25 -9.84 13.76 -1.41
C TYR A 25 -10.54 13.68 -2.76
N SER A 26 -11.22 14.76 -3.15
CA SER A 26 -11.78 14.92 -4.49
C SER A 26 -10.96 15.92 -5.29
N PHE A 27 -10.95 15.74 -6.61
CA PHE A 27 -10.39 16.70 -7.54
C PHE A 27 -11.20 16.68 -8.86
N GLU A 28 -11.15 17.78 -9.59
CA GLU A 28 -11.74 17.87 -10.93
C GLU A 28 -10.69 17.56 -12.00
N VAL A 29 -11.10 16.83 -13.02
CA VAL A 29 -10.31 16.63 -14.24
C VAL A 29 -10.23 17.96 -14.96
N THR A 30 -9.02 18.47 -15.21
CA THR A 30 -8.79 19.72 -15.91
C THR A 30 -8.42 19.47 -17.37
N GLU A 31 -8.56 20.48 -18.22
CA GLU A 31 -8.12 20.41 -19.63
C GLU A 31 -6.63 20.06 -19.75
N ASP A 32 -5.80 20.59 -18.84
CA ASP A 32 -4.35 20.28 -18.80
C ASP A 32 -4.05 18.81 -18.49
N MET A 33 -4.93 18.12 -17.76
CA MET A 33 -4.82 16.68 -17.53
C MET A 33 -5.22 15.85 -18.76
N LEU A 34 -6.08 16.37 -19.60
CA LEU A 34 -6.55 15.70 -20.82
C LEU A 34 -5.58 15.92 -21.99
N GLU A 35 -5.03 17.11 -22.11
CA GLU A 35 -4.07 17.49 -23.14
C GLU A 35 -2.81 18.10 -22.53
N PRO A 36 -1.84 17.29 -22.11
CA PRO A 36 -0.60 17.83 -21.59
C PRO A 36 0.10 18.67 -22.67
N LYS A 37 0.28 19.95 -22.39
CA LYS A 37 0.92 20.89 -23.30
C LYS A 37 2.36 20.46 -23.59
N SER A 38 2.78 20.54 -24.83
CA SER A 38 4.17 20.28 -25.26
C SER A 38 5.21 21.23 -24.65
N GLU A 39 4.76 22.29 -23.97
CA GLU A 39 5.58 23.32 -23.32
C GLU A 39 5.45 23.26 -21.79
N MET A 40 5.51 22.09 -21.21
CA MET A 40 5.50 21.96 -19.75
C MET A 40 6.82 22.46 -19.12
N PRO A 41 6.76 23.31 -18.09
CA PRO A 41 7.97 23.79 -17.41
C PRO A 41 8.77 22.65 -16.76
N ALA A 42 10.08 22.82 -16.68
CA ALA A 42 11.05 21.83 -16.20
C ALA A 42 10.87 21.29 -14.76
N ALA A 43 9.83 21.69 -14.06
CA ALA A 43 9.49 21.31 -12.68
C ALA A 43 8.31 20.32 -12.60
N PHE A 44 8.16 19.46 -13.59
CA PHE A 44 7.05 18.53 -13.61
C PHE A 44 7.26 17.36 -12.66
N ILE A 45 6.50 17.36 -11.61
CA ILE A 45 6.29 16.29 -10.65
C ILE A 45 5.17 15.40 -11.21
N ASP A 46 5.34 14.07 -11.16
CA ASP A 46 4.41 12.99 -11.51
C ASP A 46 2.90 13.37 -11.54
N ASP A 47 2.46 14.10 -12.56
CA ASP A 47 1.05 14.42 -12.73
C ASP A 47 0.33 13.31 -13.48
N TYR A 48 -0.87 12.99 -13.03
CA TYR A 48 -1.74 12.07 -13.72
C TYR A 48 -2.26 12.73 -14.99
N VAL A 49 -2.15 12.00 -16.10
CA VAL A 49 -2.64 12.44 -17.40
C VAL A 49 -3.71 11.47 -17.87
N PHE A 50 -4.87 12.00 -18.19
CA PHE A 50 -5.92 11.28 -18.85
C PHE A 50 -5.76 11.50 -20.34
N LYS A 51 -5.33 10.49 -21.10
CA LYS A 51 -5.23 10.63 -22.55
C LYS A 51 -6.62 10.89 -23.13
N PRO A 52 -6.84 12.00 -23.84
CA PRO A 52 -8.06 12.20 -24.58
C PRO A 52 -8.22 11.03 -25.58
N TYR A 53 -9.42 10.50 -25.69
CA TYR A 53 -9.75 9.36 -26.56
C TYR A 53 -9.17 7.99 -26.16
N ALA A 54 -8.48 7.87 -25.03
CA ALA A 54 -8.05 6.59 -24.50
C ALA A 54 -8.87 6.23 -23.26
N PRO A 55 -9.62 5.12 -23.26
CA PRO A 55 -10.43 4.74 -22.11
C PRO A 55 -9.52 4.39 -20.92
N VAL A 56 -9.89 4.93 -19.76
CA VAL A 56 -9.29 4.56 -18.48
C VAL A 56 -9.95 3.29 -17.97
N THR A 57 -9.18 2.33 -17.52
CA THR A 57 -9.68 1.03 -17.07
C THR A 57 -9.62 0.90 -15.56
N VAL A 58 -10.63 0.24 -14.99
CA VAL A 58 -10.62 -0.17 -13.60
C VAL A 58 -9.66 -1.36 -13.42
N TYR A 59 -8.73 -1.24 -12.49
CA TYR A 59 -7.67 -2.22 -12.27
C TYR A 59 -8.09 -3.38 -11.36
N ASP A 60 -8.77 -3.11 -10.25
CA ASP A 60 -9.09 -4.10 -9.23
C ASP A 60 -10.52 -4.01 -8.67
N ASP A 61 -10.80 -4.87 -7.69
CA ASP A 61 -12.11 -4.95 -7.04
C ASP A 61 -12.41 -3.75 -6.11
N PHE A 62 -11.42 -2.91 -5.83
CA PHE A 62 -11.62 -1.65 -5.11
C PHE A 62 -12.06 -0.52 -6.04
N GLY A 63 -11.88 -0.66 -7.35
CA GLY A 63 -12.20 0.38 -8.32
C GLY A 63 -11.01 1.30 -8.65
N ARG A 64 -9.75 0.93 -8.26
CA ARG A 64 -8.57 1.71 -8.61
C ARG A 64 -8.43 1.84 -10.12
N LEU A 65 -7.99 3.00 -10.57
CA LEU A 65 -7.84 3.28 -11.98
C LEU A 65 -6.42 3.01 -12.47
N TRP A 66 -6.34 2.51 -13.69
CA TRP A 66 -5.10 2.44 -14.45
C TRP A 66 -4.94 3.74 -15.23
N LEU A 67 -4.03 4.59 -14.77
CA LEU A 67 -3.81 5.91 -15.35
C LEU A 67 -2.44 6.03 -16.03
N TRP A 68 -2.33 7.00 -16.92
CA TRP A 68 -1.07 7.43 -17.46
C TRP A 68 -0.49 8.53 -16.56
N SER A 69 0.84 8.55 -16.43
CA SER A 69 1.57 9.69 -15.90
C SER A 69 2.53 10.20 -16.97
N ALA A 70 2.68 11.52 -17.03
CA ALA A 70 3.65 12.16 -17.90
C ALA A 70 4.79 12.71 -17.05
N LYS A 71 6.03 12.44 -17.45
CA LYS A 71 7.22 13.01 -16.83
C LYS A 71 8.01 13.78 -17.88
N GLY A 72 8.10 15.09 -17.70
CA GLY A 72 8.91 15.94 -18.54
C GLY A 72 10.38 15.91 -18.15
N GLN A 73 11.29 15.75 -19.10
CA GLN A 73 12.72 15.81 -18.89
C GLN A 73 13.41 16.61 -19.99
N TRP A 74 14.26 17.54 -19.57
CA TRP A 74 15.19 18.19 -20.48
C TRP A 74 16.40 17.29 -20.74
N THR A 75 16.67 17.04 -22.01
CA THR A 75 17.85 16.28 -22.43
C THR A 75 18.82 17.18 -23.21
N GLY A 76 20.09 17.20 -22.81
CA GLY A 76 21.12 18.00 -23.41
C GLY A 76 21.37 19.34 -22.69
N ALA A 77 22.45 19.95 -22.99
CA ALA A 77 22.88 21.27 -22.49
C ALA A 77 23.15 22.24 -23.66
N GLY A 78 22.66 23.46 -23.50
CA GLY A 78 22.86 24.51 -24.51
C GLY A 78 21.85 24.50 -25.65
N MET A 79 22.23 24.99 -26.83
CA MET A 79 21.35 25.17 -28.01
C MET A 79 20.82 23.85 -28.62
N GLY A 80 21.27 22.71 -28.14
CA GLY A 80 20.76 21.39 -28.55
C GLY A 80 19.88 20.68 -27.51
N SER A 81 19.42 21.42 -26.50
CA SER A 81 18.50 20.85 -25.51
C SER A 81 17.13 20.60 -26.09
N SER A 82 16.57 19.42 -25.88
CA SER A 82 15.22 19.05 -26.22
C SER A 82 14.42 18.68 -24.96
N PHE A 83 13.14 19.05 -24.95
CA PHE A 83 12.21 18.63 -23.91
C PHE A 83 11.49 17.38 -24.37
N ASN A 84 11.68 16.28 -23.65
CA ASN A 84 11.01 15.03 -23.92
C ASN A 84 9.99 14.74 -22.84
N VAL A 85 8.82 14.26 -23.24
CA VAL A 85 7.79 13.79 -22.31
C VAL A 85 7.76 12.27 -22.38
N GLU A 86 8.06 11.64 -21.24
CA GLU A 86 7.98 10.21 -21.09
C GLU A 86 6.64 9.87 -20.47
N TYR A 87 5.88 8.99 -21.11
CA TYR A 87 4.59 8.52 -20.62
C TYR A 87 4.76 7.13 -20.02
N SER A 88 4.28 6.93 -18.80
CA SER A 88 4.17 5.63 -18.17
C SER A 88 2.75 5.37 -17.70
N SER A 89 2.33 4.11 -17.71
CA SER A 89 1.05 3.72 -17.14
C SER A 89 1.25 3.12 -15.77
N LYS A 90 0.40 3.49 -14.81
CA LYS A 90 0.43 2.95 -13.46
C LYS A 90 -0.96 2.80 -12.86
N VAL A 91 -1.07 1.88 -11.91
CA VAL A 91 -2.24 1.82 -11.04
C VAL A 91 -2.17 2.99 -10.08
N ALA A 92 -3.20 3.79 -10.09
CA ALA A 92 -3.34 4.93 -9.20
C ALA A 92 -4.40 4.65 -8.13
N ASP A 93 -4.19 5.20 -6.95
CA ASP A 93 -5.19 5.16 -5.87
C ASP A 93 -6.26 6.24 -6.12
N VAL A 94 -6.78 6.27 -7.35
CA VAL A 94 -7.80 7.16 -7.88
C VAL A 94 -9.04 6.35 -8.25
N PHE A 95 -10.21 6.90 -7.99
CA PHE A 95 -11.51 6.24 -8.07
C PHE A 95 -12.53 7.14 -8.76
N ILE A 96 -13.52 6.52 -9.40
CA ILE A 96 -14.62 7.24 -10.06
C ILE A 96 -15.66 7.68 -9.02
N THR A 97 -15.89 6.86 -7.99
CA THR A 97 -16.89 7.14 -6.97
C THR A 97 -16.27 7.33 -5.60
N GLU A 98 -16.89 8.19 -4.81
CA GLU A 98 -16.51 8.42 -3.43
C GLU A 98 -16.63 7.14 -2.58
N GLU A 99 -17.64 6.30 -2.86
CA GLU A 99 -17.86 5.04 -2.16
C GLU A 99 -16.67 4.06 -2.35
N GLU A 100 -16.17 3.91 -3.58
CA GLU A 100 -15.00 3.09 -3.88
C GLU A 100 -13.75 3.62 -3.17
N ALA A 101 -13.55 4.95 -3.18
CA ALA A 101 -12.46 5.60 -2.47
C ALA A 101 -12.54 5.35 -0.95
N PHE A 102 -13.71 5.49 -0.33
CA PHE A 102 -13.89 5.20 1.09
C PHE A 102 -13.69 3.73 1.44
N LYS A 103 -14.12 2.81 0.59
CA LYS A 103 -13.88 1.36 0.79
C LYS A 103 -12.38 1.07 0.80
N PHE A 104 -11.63 1.64 -0.14
CA PHE A 104 -10.18 1.49 -0.21
C PHE A 104 -9.46 2.19 0.95
N SER A 105 -9.90 3.40 1.33
CA SER A 105 -9.40 4.15 2.48
C SER A 105 -9.44 3.30 3.76
N LYS A 106 -10.57 2.65 4.05
CA LYS A 106 -10.71 1.76 5.21
C LYS A 106 -9.71 0.60 5.17
N ALA A 107 -9.54 -0.02 4.00
CA ALA A 107 -8.58 -1.11 3.84
C ALA A 107 -7.14 -0.60 4.04
N ARG A 108 -6.80 0.57 3.49
CA ARG A 108 -5.48 1.20 3.64
C ARG A 108 -5.17 1.57 5.10
N LYS A 109 -6.12 2.19 5.81
CA LYS A 109 -5.96 2.53 7.24
C LYS A 109 -5.70 1.28 8.07
N LYS A 110 -6.47 0.21 7.82
CA LYS A 110 -6.25 -1.09 8.47
C LYS A 110 -4.87 -1.68 8.15
N ASP A 111 -4.44 -1.63 6.89
CA ASP A 111 -3.09 -2.07 6.49
C ASP A 111 -1.98 -1.23 7.16
N ASN A 112 -2.17 0.07 7.29
CA ASN A 112 -1.24 0.97 7.97
C ASN A 112 -1.13 0.64 9.46
N GLU A 113 -2.25 0.37 10.14
CA GLU A 113 -2.26 -0.07 11.55
C GLU A 113 -1.53 -1.41 11.71
N LEU A 114 -1.79 -2.37 10.84
CA LEU A 114 -1.09 -3.66 10.83
C LEU A 114 0.42 -3.49 10.61
N ASN A 115 0.84 -2.68 9.65
CA ASN A 115 2.26 -2.43 9.41
C ASN A 115 2.91 -1.77 10.63
N LYS A 116 2.27 -0.75 11.21
CA LYS A 116 2.75 -0.11 12.44
C LYS A 116 2.89 -1.09 13.60
N PHE A 117 1.93 -2.01 13.73
CA PHE A 117 1.99 -3.07 14.75
C PHE A 117 3.20 -3.99 14.53
N PHE A 118 3.40 -4.50 13.31
CA PHE A 118 4.55 -5.35 13.02
C PHE A 118 5.89 -4.61 13.18
N ASP A 119 5.94 -3.34 12.80
CA ASP A 119 7.14 -2.49 12.95
C ASP A 119 7.48 -2.18 14.42
N SER A 120 6.57 -2.45 15.35
CA SER A 120 6.85 -2.26 16.79
C SER A 120 7.71 -3.37 17.40
N TYR A 121 7.82 -4.50 16.73
CA TYR A 121 8.55 -5.66 17.27
C TYR A 121 9.64 -6.14 16.32
N SER A 122 10.79 -6.50 16.88
CA SER A 122 11.93 -7.02 16.11
C SER A 122 11.82 -8.53 15.86
N ARG A 123 11.41 -9.30 16.85
CA ARG A 123 11.32 -10.76 16.78
C ARG A 123 10.36 -11.36 17.80
N ILE A 124 9.99 -12.61 17.56
CA ILE A 124 9.29 -13.47 18.53
C ILE A 124 10.24 -14.57 18.99
N GLU A 125 10.31 -14.78 20.31
CA GLU A 125 11.05 -15.87 20.93
C GLU A 125 10.08 -16.91 21.50
N ILE A 126 10.30 -18.17 21.14
CA ILE A 126 9.59 -19.33 21.71
C ILE A 126 10.56 -20.06 22.62
N LYS A 127 10.24 -20.15 23.91
CA LYS A 127 11.05 -20.81 24.92
C LYS A 127 10.30 -21.94 25.59
N HIS A 128 11.02 -22.94 26.05
CA HIS A 128 10.46 -23.95 26.93
C HIS A 128 10.10 -23.30 28.28
N ALA A 129 8.83 -23.45 28.70
CA ALA A 129 8.31 -22.69 29.85
C ALA A 129 9.06 -22.97 31.18
N THR A 130 9.49 -24.22 31.40
CA THR A 130 10.14 -24.63 32.65
C THR A 130 11.65 -24.39 32.61
N SER A 131 12.33 -24.79 31.52
CA SER A 131 13.81 -24.70 31.45
C SER A 131 14.29 -23.34 30.90
N ASN A 132 13.39 -22.50 30.44
CA ASN A 132 13.68 -21.22 29.78
C ASN A 132 14.61 -21.31 28.54
N ARG A 133 14.85 -22.54 28.03
CA ARG A 133 15.68 -22.79 26.87
C ARG A 133 14.99 -22.23 25.62
N LEU A 134 15.71 -21.48 24.78
CA LEU A 134 15.22 -21.02 23.49
C LEU A 134 14.96 -22.22 22.58
N LEU A 135 13.74 -22.36 22.08
CA LEU A 135 13.32 -23.37 21.11
C LEU A 135 13.34 -22.80 19.70
N ASN A 136 12.87 -21.56 19.55
CA ASN A 136 12.88 -20.89 18.26
C ASN A 136 12.92 -19.37 18.41
N SER A 137 13.38 -18.67 17.39
CA SER A 137 13.36 -17.22 17.26
C SER A 137 13.06 -16.83 15.82
N LEU A 138 12.04 -16.02 15.62
CA LEU A 138 11.57 -15.58 14.31
C LEU A 138 11.57 -14.07 14.25
N THR A 139 12.03 -13.49 13.14
CA THR A 139 11.80 -12.07 12.86
C THR A 139 10.29 -11.87 12.74
N PHE A 140 9.75 -10.88 13.46
CA PHE A 140 8.31 -10.65 13.48
C PHE A 140 7.95 -9.69 12.36
N THR A 141 7.34 -10.24 11.32
CA THR A 141 6.87 -9.48 10.16
C THR A 141 5.50 -10.01 9.75
N ARG A 142 4.78 -9.24 8.97
CA ARG A 142 3.51 -9.68 8.37
C ARG A 142 3.64 -11.00 7.60
N TYR A 143 4.79 -11.22 6.96
CA TYR A 143 5.06 -12.46 6.17
C TYR A 143 5.38 -13.66 7.06
N SER A 144 6.01 -13.44 8.21
CA SER A 144 6.38 -14.53 9.14
C SER A 144 5.25 -14.95 10.08
N LEU A 145 4.13 -14.19 10.12
CA LEU A 145 3.01 -14.49 11.01
C LEU A 145 2.45 -15.90 10.81
N GLY A 146 2.30 -16.33 9.55
CA GLY A 146 1.79 -17.68 9.24
C GLY A 146 2.71 -18.79 9.72
N GLU A 147 4.02 -18.59 9.68
CA GLU A 147 5.02 -19.53 10.21
C GLU A 147 4.98 -19.57 11.74
N LEU A 148 4.89 -18.41 12.38
CA LEU A 148 4.75 -18.30 13.84
C LEU A 148 3.53 -19.06 14.34
N LEU A 149 2.36 -18.85 13.72
CA LEU A 149 1.12 -19.52 14.12
C LEU A 149 1.22 -21.05 13.96
N LYS A 150 1.85 -21.53 12.88
CA LYS A 150 2.11 -22.95 12.68
C LYS A 150 3.03 -23.53 13.78
N LEU A 151 4.12 -22.85 14.10
CA LEU A 151 5.07 -23.29 15.14
C LEU A 151 4.43 -23.34 16.52
N VAL A 152 3.71 -22.30 16.92
CA VAL A 152 3.00 -22.27 18.20
C VAL A 152 1.99 -23.42 18.26
N ASN A 153 1.25 -23.69 17.18
CA ASN A 153 0.30 -24.79 17.15
C ASN A 153 0.97 -26.18 17.25
N ILE A 154 2.11 -26.38 16.57
CA ILE A 154 2.89 -27.63 16.67
C ILE A 154 3.28 -27.89 18.13
N TYR A 155 3.88 -26.92 18.82
CA TYR A 155 4.27 -27.08 20.24
C TYR A 155 3.08 -27.34 21.15
N ARG A 156 1.94 -26.65 20.91
CA ARG A 156 0.68 -26.90 21.66
C ARG A 156 0.15 -28.33 21.42
N THR A 157 0.22 -28.83 20.19
CA THR A 157 -0.24 -30.18 19.83
C THR A 157 0.66 -31.26 20.45
N GLU A 158 1.96 -31.01 20.56
CA GLU A 158 2.94 -31.90 21.18
C GLU A 158 2.92 -31.83 22.72
N ASN A 159 2.01 -31.04 23.32
CA ASN A 159 1.97 -30.77 24.75
C ASN A 159 3.29 -30.22 25.32
N THR A 160 4.11 -29.60 24.48
CA THR A 160 5.35 -28.96 24.94
C THR A 160 5.01 -27.66 25.68
N PRO A 161 5.41 -27.53 26.96
CA PRO A 161 5.12 -26.30 27.70
C PRO A 161 5.99 -25.15 27.16
N ILE A 162 5.37 -24.25 26.41
CA ILE A 162 6.04 -23.11 25.81
C ILE A 162 5.64 -21.78 26.44
N LYS A 163 6.59 -20.84 26.42
CA LYS A 163 6.38 -19.42 26.67
C LYS A 163 6.78 -18.66 25.40
N VAL A 164 5.88 -17.85 24.88
CA VAL A 164 6.11 -17.03 23.71
C VAL A 164 6.19 -15.57 24.13
N SER A 165 7.19 -14.85 23.64
CA SER A 165 7.40 -13.44 23.95
C SER A 165 7.73 -12.67 22.68
N ALA A 166 7.17 -11.47 22.52
CA ALA A 166 7.59 -10.49 21.54
C ALA A 166 8.73 -9.64 22.10
N ILE A 167 9.69 -9.31 21.28
CA ILE A 167 10.83 -8.47 21.61
C ILE A 167 10.77 -7.23 20.74
N ASP A 168 10.70 -6.06 21.32
CA ASP A 168 10.78 -4.80 20.58
C ASP A 168 12.22 -4.48 20.13
N TYR A 169 12.41 -3.34 19.48
CA TYR A 169 13.73 -2.91 19.01
C TYR A 169 14.65 -2.45 20.14
N ASP A 170 14.10 -2.10 21.30
CA ASP A 170 14.85 -1.74 22.51
C ASP A 170 15.21 -2.96 23.36
N GLY A 171 14.75 -4.14 22.98
CA GLY A 171 14.99 -5.40 23.67
C GLY A 171 14.02 -5.71 24.80
N ASN A 172 12.96 -4.91 24.98
CA ASN A 172 11.94 -5.19 25.98
C ASN A 172 11.13 -6.41 25.57
N LYS A 173 10.69 -7.18 26.56
CA LYS A 173 9.92 -8.41 26.37
C LYS A 173 8.46 -8.18 26.73
N ILE A 174 7.60 -8.48 25.79
CA ILE A 174 6.14 -8.41 25.93
C ILE A 174 5.59 -9.83 25.82
N ASP A 175 4.65 -10.19 26.68
CA ASP A 175 3.99 -11.49 26.60
C ASP A 175 3.21 -11.62 25.31
N TYR A 176 3.36 -12.77 24.65
CA TYR A 176 2.69 -13.01 23.36
C TYR A 176 1.17 -12.96 23.46
N SER A 177 0.58 -13.23 24.62
CA SER A 177 -0.87 -13.12 24.80
C SER A 177 -1.39 -11.70 24.60
N GLU A 178 -0.59 -10.68 24.86
CA GLU A 178 -0.93 -9.28 24.58
C GLU A 178 -0.82 -8.99 23.06
N VAL A 179 0.22 -9.51 22.42
CA VAL A 179 0.39 -9.43 20.98
C VAL A 179 -0.75 -10.16 20.24
N GLU A 180 -1.14 -11.34 20.71
CA GLU A 180 -2.23 -12.14 20.13
C GLU A 180 -3.58 -11.40 20.19
N LYS A 181 -3.90 -10.77 21.32
CA LYS A 181 -5.12 -9.94 21.47
C LYS A 181 -5.14 -8.76 20.50
N GLU A 182 -4.01 -8.09 20.34
CA GLU A 182 -3.92 -6.97 19.41
C GLU A 182 -4.04 -7.43 17.95
N LEU A 183 -3.45 -8.57 17.60
CA LEU A 183 -3.66 -9.19 16.29
C LEU A 183 -5.14 -9.53 16.04
N GLU A 184 -5.84 -10.13 17.01
CA GLU A 184 -7.26 -10.44 16.90
C GLU A 184 -8.11 -9.18 16.70
N ARG A 185 -7.74 -8.05 17.30
CA ARG A 185 -8.39 -6.76 17.09
C ARG A 185 -8.19 -6.22 15.67
N LEU A 186 -7.01 -6.46 15.09
CA LEU A 186 -6.63 -5.94 13.78
C LEU A 186 -7.10 -6.81 12.60
N TYR A 187 -7.39 -8.08 12.80
CA TYR A 187 -7.91 -9.01 11.79
C TYR A 187 -9.42 -9.21 11.88
#